data_73009e6c03f2505f0f7056ac72651a2e
#
_entry.id   73009e6c03f2505f0f7056ac72651a2e
#
_cell.length_a   1.000
_cell.length_b   1.000
_cell.length_c   1.000
_cell.angle_alpha   90.00
_cell.angle_beta   90.00
_cell.angle_gamma   90.00
#
_symmetry.space_group_name_H-M   'P 1'
#
loop_
_entity.id
_entity.type
_entity.pdbx_description
1 polymer ?
#
loop_
_entity_poly.entity_id
_entity_poly.type
_entity_poly.pdbx_seq_one_letter_code
_entity_poly.pdbx_strand_id
1 'polypeptide(L)'
;MEKDTLLKIKNVSVVFDGFQALTDVNVTVKRNSIHFFIGPNGAGKTTLLDIICAKTKPTGGNVSFYPMHGEKVRLTGMKEYKIVKEGVVRKFQVPSVFVNLTVEENMELSLKGNKGVWQSIFHRTSEEEKALIDETLKKVGLEKRKDILASSLAHGEKQWLEIAMQFVQKPEIILLDEPAAGMGKPETFKTGELLKEIKKECTIIVVEHDMDFVKQIADCVTVLHEGKVLMEGDIHQVLADETVQAVYLGRGGERNA
;
A
#
# COMPACT_ATOMS: atom_id res chain seq x y z
N MET A 1 -3.41 -12.43 21.62
CA MET A 1 -4.12 -11.80 20.47
C MET A 1 -3.59 -10.42 20.06
N GLU A 2 -2.97 -9.62 20.96
CA GLU A 2 -2.45 -8.28 20.57
C GLU A 2 -1.04 -8.28 19.96
N LYS A 3 -0.24 -9.33 20.14
CA LYS A 3 1.16 -9.36 19.65
C LYS A 3 1.31 -9.32 18.12
N ASP A 4 0.31 -9.79 17.37
CA ASP A 4 0.35 -9.82 15.88
C ASP A 4 -0.31 -8.61 15.22
N THR A 5 -0.95 -7.73 16.01
CA THR A 5 -1.61 -6.55 15.46
C THR A 5 -0.58 -5.47 15.16
N LEU A 6 -0.58 -4.96 13.93
CA LEU A 6 0.26 -3.83 13.53
C LEU A 6 -0.54 -2.53 13.40
N LEU A 7 -1.75 -2.60 12.83
CA LEU A 7 -2.63 -1.45 12.69
C LEU A 7 -4.03 -1.79 13.16
N LYS A 8 -4.66 -0.86 13.89
CA LYS A 8 -6.06 -0.99 14.34
C LYS A 8 -6.83 0.28 14.03
N ILE A 9 -7.83 0.13 13.21
CA ILE A 9 -8.82 1.15 12.86
C ILE A 9 -10.03 0.91 13.75
N LYS A 10 -10.49 1.92 14.49
CA LYS A 10 -11.60 1.78 15.44
C LYS A 10 -12.61 2.92 15.26
N ASN A 11 -13.85 2.54 14.93
CA ASN A 11 -15.01 3.43 14.81
C ASN A 11 -14.75 4.63 13.89
N VAL A 12 -13.98 4.43 12.81
CA VAL A 12 -13.59 5.50 11.92
C VAL A 12 -14.76 5.89 11.01
N SER A 13 -15.09 7.18 11.05
CA SER A 13 -16.14 7.79 10.21
C SER A 13 -15.60 9.03 9.52
N VAL A 14 -16.07 9.30 8.29
CA VAL A 14 -15.70 10.47 7.49
C VAL A 14 -16.92 11.05 6.80
N VAL A 15 -17.07 12.35 6.91
CA VAL A 15 -18.07 13.13 6.16
C VAL A 15 -17.36 14.18 5.31
N PHE A 16 -17.66 14.24 4.03
CA PHE A 16 -17.23 15.30 3.11
C PHE A 16 -18.45 16.09 2.65
N ASP A 17 -18.52 17.36 2.99
CA ASP A 17 -19.60 18.27 2.56
C ASP A 17 -21.02 17.67 2.71
N GLY A 18 -21.26 16.98 3.84
CA GLY A 18 -22.53 16.32 4.14
C GLY A 18 -22.65 14.89 3.56
N PHE A 19 -21.73 14.44 2.71
CA PHE A 19 -21.69 13.07 2.21
C PHE A 19 -20.92 12.16 3.17
N GLN A 20 -21.57 11.08 3.63
CA GLN A 20 -20.98 10.08 4.53
C GLN A 20 -20.12 9.10 3.72
N ALA A 21 -18.81 9.33 3.71
CA ALA A 21 -17.86 8.51 2.95
C ALA A 21 -17.44 7.22 3.69
N LEU A 22 -17.33 7.29 5.03
CA LEU A 22 -17.08 6.12 5.89
C LEU A 22 -17.95 6.21 7.15
N THR A 23 -18.47 5.08 7.59
CA THR A 23 -19.34 4.95 8.76
C THR A 23 -18.86 3.83 9.66
N ASP A 24 -18.38 4.17 10.86
CA ASP A 24 -18.03 3.23 11.93
C ASP A 24 -17.13 2.07 11.48
N VAL A 25 -16.13 2.36 10.67
CA VAL A 25 -15.21 1.37 10.11
C VAL A 25 -14.31 0.83 11.22
N ASN A 26 -14.29 -0.50 11.35
CA ASN A 26 -13.48 -1.24 12.29
C ASN A 26 -12.69 -2.31 11.54
N VAL A 27 -11.34 -2.24 11.56
CA VAL A 27 -10.43 -3.17 10.86
C VAL A 27 -9.19 -3.41 11.70
N THR A 28 -8.66 -4.64 11.66
CA THR A 28 -7.41 -5.00 12.32
C THR A 28 -6.45 -5.62 11.32
N VAL A 29 -5.30 -4.98 11.10
CA VAL A 29 -4.26 -5.46 10.20
C VAL A 29 -3.17 -6.16 10.99
N LYS A 30 -2.81 -7.38 10.58
CA LYS A 30 -1.77 -8.19 11.19
C LYS A 30 -0.39 -7.85 10.62
N ARG A 31 0.66 -8.10 11.40
CA ARG A 31 2.06 -7.97 10.95
C ARG A 31 2.37 -8.97 9.84
N ASN A 32 3.28 -8.59 8.95
CA ASN A 32 3.81 -9.44 7.89
C ASN A 32 2.70 -10.15 7.10
N SER A 33 1.65 -9.40 6.79
CA SER A 33 0.50 -9.87 6.00
C SER A 33 0.23 -8.95 4.82
N ILE A 34 -0.40 -9.49 3.78
CA ILE A 34 -1.00 -8.72 2.69
C ILE A 34 -2.50 -8.63 2.97
N HIS A 35 -2.95 -7.44 3.36
CA HIS A 35 -4.35 -7.14 3.67
C HIS A 35 -4.98 -6.35 2.53
N PHE A 36 -6.03 -6.88 1.94
CA PHE A 36 -6.73 -6.21 0.85
C PHE A 36 -7.96 -5.46 1.33
N PHE A 37 -8.14 -4.24 0.84
CA PHE A 37 -9.42 -3.54 0.86
C PHE A 37 -10.05 -3.63 -0.52
N ILE A 38 -11.14 -4.37 -0.62
CA ILE A 38 -11.90 -4.55 -1.86
C ILE A 38 -13.31 -3.96 -1.73
N GLY A 39 -13.98 -3.81 -2.85
CA GLY A 39 -15.35 -3.25 -2.90
C GLY A 39 -15.57 -2.43 -4.16
N PRO A 40 -16.82 -2.05 -4.45
CA PRO A 40 -17.13 -1.25 -5.62
C PRO A 40 -16.52 0.16 -5.57
N ASN A 41 -16.54 0.86 -6.70
CA ASN A 41 -16.12 2.27 -6.77
C ASN A 41 -17.01 3.11 -5.85
N GLY A 42 -16.40 4.03 -5.11
CA GLY A 42 -17.10 4.86 -4.11
C GLY A 42 -17.33 4.16 -2.76
N ALA A 43 -16.90 2.90 -2.56
CA ALA A 43 -17.08 2.20 -1.28
C ALA A 43 -16.22 2.75 -0.12
N GLY A 44 -15.32 3.71 -0.36
CA GLY A 44 -14.49 4.33 0.67
C GLY A 44 -13.07 3.76 0.81
N LYS A 45 -12.64 2.86 -0.08
CA LYS A 45 -11.32 2.21 -0.04
C LYS A 45 -10.14 3.21 0.00
N THR A 46 -10.06 4.10 -0.99
CA THR A 46 -9.01 5.12 -1.07
C THR A 46 -9.10 6.12 0.10
N THR A 47 -10.32 6.47 0.54
CA THR A 47 -10.53 7.30 1.73
C THR A 47 -9.93 6.64 2.98
N LEU A 48 -10.06 5.31 3.11
CA LEU A 48 -9.49 4.59 4.23
C LEU A 48 -7.95 4.60 4.20
N LEU A 49 -7.33 4.41 3.02
CA LEU A 49 -5.88 4.61 2.85
C LEU A 49 -5.45 6.04 3.18
N ASP A 50 -6.22 7.05 2.72
CA ASP A 50 -5.95 8.47 2.98
C ASP A 50 -5.96 8.79 4.49
N ILE A 51 -6.82 8.12 5.27
CA ILE A 51 -6.85 8.27 6.73
C ILE A 51 -5.63 7.64 7.39
N ILE A 52 -5.21 6.46 6.94
CA ILE A 52 -4.05 5.75 7.49
C ILE A 52 -2.78 6.58 7.31
N CYS A 53 -2.61 7.25 6.16
CA CYS A 53 -1.46 8.13 5.90
C CYS A 53 -1.69 9.61 6.29
N ALA A 54 -2.78 9.93 7.01
CA ALA A 54 -3.17 11.27 7.48
C ALA A 54 -3.40 12.33 6.38
N LYS A 55 -3.60 11.94 5.14
CA LYS A 55 -4.02 12.84 4.05
C LYS A 55 -5.48 13.32 4.27
N THR A 56 -6.32 12.46 4.83
CA THR A 56 -7.68 12.78 5.23
C THR A 56 -7.84 12.66 6.75
N LYS A 57 -8.45 13.67 7.38
CA LYS A 57 -8.75 13.62 8.81
C LYS A 57 -10.14 13.02 9.01
N PRO A 58 -10.30 11.94 9.80
CA PRO A 58 -11.61 11.39 10.10
C PRO A 58 -12.43 12.34 10.96
N THR A 59 -13.75 12.32 10.83
CA THR A 59 -14.71 13.04 11.67
C THR A 59 -14.96 12.32 13.01
N GLY A 60 -14.70 11.01 13.07
CA GLY A 60 -14.81 10.20 14.29
C GLY A 60 -13.85 9.00 14.27
N GLY A 61 -13.66 8.40 15.44
CA GLY A 61 -12.81 7.23 15.59
C GLY A 61 -11.31 7.53 15.64
N ASN A 62 -10.51 6.48 15.52
CA ASN A 62 -9.05 6.62 15.52
C ASN A 62 -8.36 5.46 14.78
N VAL A 63 -7.12 5.72 14.31
CA VAL A 63 -6.19 4.75 13.78
C VAL A 63 -5.01 4.64 14.74
N SER A 64 -4.75 3.45 15.22
CA SER A 64 -3.65 3.12 16.12
C SER A 64 -2.65 2.22 15.41
N PHE A 65 -1.39 2.57 15.48
CA PHE A 65 -0.26 1.82 14.95
C PHE A 65 0.56 1.27 16.11
N TYR A 66 1.00 0.04 15.99
CA TYR A 66 1.76 -0.69 16.99
C TYR A 66 3.11 -1.06 16.38
N PRO A 67 4.13 -0.18 16.39
CA PRO A 67 5.43 -0.47 15.79
C PRO A 67 6.10 -1.68 16.44
N MET A 68 7.04 -2.32 15.72
CA MET A 68 7.80 -3.44 16.26
C MET A 68 8.66 -3.01 17.46
N HIS A 69 9.19 -1.79 17.38
CA HIS A 69 9.97 -1.16 18.42
C HIS A 69 9.34 0.16 18.82
N GLY A 70 9.01 0.31 20.10
CA GLY A 70 8.41 1.54 20.62
C GLY A 70 7.01 1.36 21.20
N GLU A 71 6.39 2.47 21.53
CA GLU A 71 5.05 2.52 22.08
C GLU A 71 3.99 2.62 20.99
N LYS A 72 2.76 2.27 21.33
CA LYS A 72 1.60 2.47 20.48
C LYS A 72 1.49 3.93 20.04
N VAL A 73 1.37 4.17 18.73
CA VAL A 73 1.25 5.48 18.11
C VAL A 73 -0.19 5.69 17.62
N ARG A 74 -0.77 6.83 17.92
CA ARG A 74 -2.05 7.26 17.34
C ARG A 74 -1.78 8.03 16.06
N LEU A 75 -2.07 7.46 14.89
CA LEU A 75 -1.84 8.10 13.59
C LEU A 75 -2.84 9.25 13.34
N THR A 76 -4.07 9.12 13.85
CA THR A 76 -5.12 10.13 13.67
C THR A 76 -4.69 11.49 14.24
N GLY A 77 -4.64 12.51 13.36
CA GLY A 77 -4.25 13.88 13.72
C GLY A 77 -2.75 14.16 13.63
N MET A 78 -1.94 13.16 13.25
CA MET A 78 -0.53 13.37 12.90
C MET A 78 -0.42 14.08 11.54
N LYS A 79 0.75 14.66 11.29
CA LYS A 79 1.12 15.16 9.95
C LYS A 79 1.70 14.02 9.12
N GLU A 80 1.45 14.01 7.81
CA GLU A 80 1.91 12.96 6.88
C GLU A 80 3.40 12.62 7.05
N TYR A 81 4.29 13.62 7.08
CA TYR A 81 5.73 13.39 7.24
C TYR A 81 6.12 12.69 8.55
N LYS A 82 5.31 12.84 9.62
CA LYS A 82 5.54 12.12 10.88
C LYS A 82 5.14 10.66 10.75
N ILE A 83 4.05 10.37 10.04
CA ILE A 83 3.59 9.01 9.77
C ILE A 83 4.62 8.23 8.96
N VAL A 84 5.26 8.86 7.97
CA VAL A 84 6.37 8.26 7.23
C VAL A 84 7.56 7.93 8.14
N LYS A 85 7.86 8.80 9.12
CA LYS A 85 8.93 8.54 10.12
C LYS A 85 8.61 7.34 11.02
N GLU A 86 7.34 7.13 11.33
CA GLU A 86 6.87 5.94 12.08
C GLU A 86 6.96 4.64 11.26
N GLY A 87 7.25 4.72 9.97
CA GLY A 87 7.39 3.54 9.10
C GLY A 87 6.14 3.16 8.32
N VAL A 88 5.18 4.07 8.18
CA VAL A 88 4.01 3.88 7.30
C VAL A 88 4.21 4.70 6.03
N VAL A 89 4.40 4.04 4.90
CA VAL A 89 4.62 4.68 3.60
C VAL A 89 3.49 4.36 2.63
N ARG A 90 3.23 5.27 1.69
CA ARG A 90 2.20 5.09 0.67
C ARG A 90 2.77 5.35 -0.72
N LYS A 91 2.45 4.47 -1.66
CA LYS A 91 2.60 4.73 -3.09
C LYS A 91 1.43 5.61 -3.54
N PHE A 92 1.71 6.79 -4.07
CA PHE A 92 0.70 7.68 -4.65
C PHE A 92 0.31 7.22 -6.06
N GLN A 93 -0.91 7.54 -6.52
CA GLN A 93 -1.41 7.21 -7.86
C GLN A 93 -0.65 7.90 -9.00
N VAL A 94 -0.02 9.06 -8.72
CA VAL A 94 0.84 9.74 -9.71
C VAL A 94 2.22 9.07 -9.64
N PRO A 95 2.79 8.65 -10.80
CA PRO A 95 4.12 8.07 -10.84
C PRO A 95 5.13 9.00 -10.15
N SER A 96 5.74 8.53 -9.08
CA SER A 96 6.75 9.27 -8.31
C SER A 96 8.17 9.00 -8.81
N VAL A 97 8.29 8.30 -9.95
CA VAL A 97 9.57 7.99 -10.59
C VAL A 97 10.10 9.21 -11.34
N PHE A 98 11.33 9.59 -11.05
CA PHE A 98 12.05 10.61 -11.80
C PHE A 98 12.54 10.02 -13.12
N VAL A 99 11.75 10.24 -14.18
CA VAL A 99 11.93 9.58 -15.49
C VAL A 99 13.26 9.89 -16.17
N ASN A 100 13.88 11.03 -15.86
CA ASN A 100 15.16 11.48 -16.40
C ASN A 100 16.37 11.01 -15.57
N LEU A 101 16.15 10.28 -14.49
CA LEU A 101 17.17 9.65 -13.68
C LEU A 101 17.23 8.16 -13.96
N THR A 102 18.38 7.53 -13.68
CA THR A 102 18.52 6.07 -13.73
C THR A 102 17.69 5.39 -12.64
N VAL A 103 17.52 4.09 -12.75
CA VAL A 103 16.87 3.29 -11.71
C VAL A 103 17.62 3.43 -10.39
N GLU A 104 18.97 3.36 -10.40
CA GLU A 104 19.80 3.51 -9.21
C GLU A 104 19.64 4.88 -8.57
N GLU A 105 19.69 5.97 -9.37
CA GLU A 105 19.50 7.34 -8.88
C GLU A 105 18.13 7.56 -8.23
N ASN A 106 17.07 6.95 -8.79
CA ASN A 106 15.74 6.96 -8.17
C ASN A 106 15.76 6.28 -6.78
N MET A 107 16.45 5.15 -6.67
CA MET A 107 16.60 4.43 -5.40
C MET A 107 17.41 5.25 -4.38
N GLU A 108 18.51 5.87 -4.79
CA GLU A 108 19.33 6.75 -3.92
C GLU A 108 18.53 7.91 -3.34
N LEU A 109 17.67 8.55 -4.16
CA LEU A 109 16.79 9.63 -3.70
C LEU A 109 15.76 9.16 -2.67
N SER A 110 15.43 7.87 -2.69
CA SER A 110 14.41 7.27 -1.81
C SER A 110 14.96 6.82 -0.46
N LEU A 111 16.28 6.77 -0.29
CA LEU A 111 16.90 6.36 0.97
C LEU A 111 16.52 7.30 2.11
N LYS A 112 16.17 6.72 3.26
CA LYS A 112 15.97 7.49 4.50
C LYS A 112 17.28 8.16 4.92
N GLY A 113 17.33 9.48 4.87
CA GLY A 113 18.44 10.25 5.40
C GLY A 113 17.96 11.51 6.10
N ASN A 114 18.57 11.85 7.23
CA ASN A 114 18.46 13.18 7.85
C ASN A 114 19.29 14.16 7.00
N LYS A 115 18.94 14.25 5.70
CA LYS A 115 19.70 15.06 4.75
C LYS A 115 19.34 16.53 4.99
N GLY A 116 20.16 17.22 5.79
CA GLY A 116 20.18 18.68 5.72
C GLY A 116 20.53 19.11 4.29
N VAL A 117 20.02 20.28 3.85
CA VAL A 117 20.17 20.76 2.46
C VAL A 117 21.61 20.65 1.94
N TRP A 118 22.61 20.91 2.76
CA TRP A 118 24.04 20.80 2.43
C TRP A 118 24.52 19.35 2.30
N GLN A 119 24.01 18.41 3.08
CA GLN A 119 24.35 16.99 2.99
C GLN A 119 23.75 16.33 1.74
N SER A 120 22.59 16.78 1.26
CA SER A 120 21.98 16.26 0.03
C SER A 120 22.78 16.61 -1.22
N ILE A 121 23.55 17.71 -1.23
CA ILE A 121 24.36 18.15 -2.39
C ILE A 121 25.69 17.37 -2.48
N PHE A 122 26.23 16.91 -1.33
CA PHE A 122 27.54 16.24 -1.25
C PHE A 122 27.47 14.79 -0.76
N HIS A 123 26.25 14.23 -0.66
CA HIS A 123 26.09 12.85 -0.18
C HIS A 123 26.64 11.87 -1.22
N ARG A 124 27.68 11.13 -0.84
CA ARG A 124 28.07 9.92 -1.55
C ARG A 124 27.38 8.74 -0.88
N THR A 125 26.63 7.97 -1.65
CA THR A 125 25.97 6.75 -1.21
C THR A 125 27.01 5.81 -0.58
N SER A 126 26.77 5.40 0.67
CA SER A 126 27.68 4.49 1.38
C SER A 126 27.63 3.09 0.77
N GLU A 127 28.65 2.24 1.03
CA GLU A 127 28.64 0.85 0.55
C GLU A 127 27.44 0.05 1.14
N GLU A 128 27.02 0.36 2.36
CA GLU A 128 25.84 -0.24 2.99
C GLU A 128 24.55 0.17 2.27
N GLU A 129 24.43 1.45 1.91
CA GLU A 129 23.29 1.98 1.15
C GLU A 129 23.23 1.37 -0.25
N LYS A 130 24.39 1.23 -0.93
CA LYS A 130 24.47 0.55 -2.24
C LYS A 130 24.04 -0.92 -2.14
N ALA A 131 24.55 -1.63 -1.14
CA ALA A 131 24.17 -3.03 -0.92
C ALA A 131 22.66 -3.17 -0.67
N LEU A 132 22.05 -2.24 0.07
CA LEU A 132 20.60 -2.21 0.30
C LEU A 132 19.82 -1.94 -0.99
N ILE A 133 20.30 -1.03 -1.84
CA ILE A 133 19.71 -0.75 -3.16
C ILE A 133 19.78 -2.00 -4.03
N ASP A 134 20.96 -2.62 -4.16
CA ASP A 134 21.18 -3.82 -4.99
C ASP A 134 20.30 -4.98 -4.51
N GLU A 135 20.21 -5.21 -3.21
CA GLU A 135 19.31 -6.22 -2.63
C GLU A 135 17.84 -5.92 -2.95
N THR A 136 17.42 -4.66 -2.79
CA THR A 136 16.04 -4.24 -3.08
C THR A 136 15.71 -4.40 -4.57
N LEU A 137 16.60 -3.94 -5.47
CA LEU A 137 16.43 -4.09 -6.92
C LEU A 137 16.36 -5.57 -7.35
N LYS A 138 17.14 -6.43 -6.70
CA LYS A 138 17.07 -7.87 -6.93
C LYS A 138 15.72 -8.46 -6.53
N LYS A 139 15.14 -8.04 -5.38
CA LYS A 139 13.81 -8.50 -4.94
C LYS A 139 12.71 -8.11 -5.92
N VAL A 140 12.80 -6.93 -6.53
CA VAL A 140 11.81 -6.48 -7.52
C VAL A 140 12.16 -6.88 -8.96
N GLY A 141 13.30 -7.57 -9.18
CA GLY A 141 13.73 -8.07 -10.50
C GLY A 141 14.19 -6.97 -11.46
N LEU A 142 14.75 -5.88 -10.92
CA LEU A 142 15.30 -4.74 -11.66
C LEU A 142 16.82 -4.62 -11.57
N GLU A 143 17.54 -5.60 -11.00
CA GLU A 143 18.98 -5.55 -10.78
C GLU A 143 19.79 -5.30 -12.07
N LYS A 144 19.30 -5.84 -13.21
CA LYS A 144 19.93 -5.66 -14.52
C LYS A 144 19.56 -4.36 -15.22
N ARG A 145 18.69 -3.57 -14.60
CA ARG A 145 18.15 -2.30 -15.12
C ARG A 145 18.70 -1.09 -14.40
N LYS A 146 19.59 -1.26 -13.41
CA LYS A 146 19.96 -0.17 -12.49
C LYS A 146 20.56 1.05 -13.17
N ASP A 147 21.34 0.84 -14.24
CA ASP A 147 22.08 1.91 -14.93
C ASP A 147 21.27 2.58 -16.06
N ILE A 148 20.04 2.12 -16.34
CA ILE A 148 19.23 2.71 -17.41
C ILE A 148 18.27 3.77 -16.88
N LEU A 149 17.92 4.72 -17.75
CA LEU A 149 16.95 5.76 -17.43
C LEU A 149 15.58 5.14 -17.13
N ALA A 150 14.93 5.61 -16.07
CA ALA A 150 13.59 5.15 -15.70
C ALA A 150 12.53 5.42 -16.79
N SER A 151 12.76 6.42 -17.67
CA SER A 151 11.93 6.64 -18.85
C SER A 151 11.85 5.43 -19.77
N SER A 152 12.93 4.63 -19.87
CA SER A 152 13.05 3.46 -20.76
C SER A 152 12.43 2.18 -20.17
N LEU A 153 11.99 2.19 -18.92
CA LEU A 153 11.30 1.08 -18.31
C LEU A 153 9.90 0.88 -18.90
N ALA A 154 9.48 -0.39 -19.03
CA ALA A 154 8.09 -0.72 -19.31
C ALA A 154 7.17 -0.27 -18.17
N HIS A 155 5.85 -0.21 -18.43
CA HIS A 155 4.88 0.27 -17.44
C HIS A 155 4.97 -0.54 -16.12
N GLY A 156 4.95 -1.85 -16.20
CA GLY A 156 5.08 -2.73 -15.02
C GLY A 156 6.41 -2.55 -14.29
N GLU A 157 7.53 -2.40 -15.02
CA GLU A 157 8.85 -2.16 -14.43
C GLU A 157 8.89 -0.83 -13.65
N LYS A 158 8.20 0.23 -14.15
CA LYS A 158 8.06 1.50 -13.42
C LYS A 158 7.28 1.32 -12.11
N GLN A 159 6.22 0.53 -12.12
CA GLN A 159 5.45 0.21 -10.92
C GLN A 159 6.31 -0.56 -9.90
N TRP A 160 7.14 -1.52 -10.35
CA TRP A 160 8.06 -2.25 -9.47
C TRP A 160 9.13 -1.34 -8.90
N LEU A 161 9.65 -0.39 -9.70
CA LEU A 161 10.58 0.63 -9.20
C LEU A 161 9.94 1.49 -8.10
N GLU A 162 8.70 1.93 -8.28
CA GLU A 162 7.99 2.69 -7.25
C GLU A 162 7.82 1.90 -5.95
N ILE A 163 7.50 0.61 -6.04
CA ILE A 163 7.41 -0.27 -4.87
C ILE A 163 8.80 -0.40 -4.21
N ALA A 164 9.85 -0.57 -5.00
CA ALA A 164 11.23 -0.63 -4.51
C ALA A 164 11.64 0.65 -3.77
N MET A 165 11.30 1.83 -4.32
CA MET A 165 11.57 3.13 -3.71
C MET A 165 10.88 3.30 -2.35
N GLN A 166 9.73 2.68 -2.13
CA GLN A 166 9.08 2.66 -0.83
C GLN A 166 9.74 1.64 0.11
N PHE A 167 10.04 0.45 -0.41
CA PHE A 167 10.57 -0.66 0.37
C PHE A 167 12.00 -0.41 0.88
N VAL A 168 12.86 0.25 0.09
CA VAL A 168 14.24 0.61 0.48
C VAL A 168 14.30 1.48 1.74
N GLN A 169 13.20 2.16 2.08
CA GLN A 169 13.07 2.95 3.30
C GLN A 169 12.89 2.09 4.56
N LYS A 170 12.85 0.75 4.42
CA LYS A 170 12.57 -0.21 5.51
C LYS A 170 11.31 0.16 6.30
N PRO A 171 10.15 0.26 5.64
CA PRO A 171 8.90 0.58 6.32
C PRO A 171 8.36 -0.62 7.10
N GLU A 172 7.49 -0.38 8.08
CA GLU A 172 6.69 -1.43 8.70
C GLU A 172 5.38 -1.70 7.94
N ILE A 173 4.86 -0.67 7.25
CA ILE A 173 3.65 -0.78 6.39
C ILE A 173 3.90 -0.07 5.06
N ILE A 174 3.55 -0.75 3.97
CA ILE A 174 3.39 -0.14 2.63
C ILE A 174 1.92 -0.13 2.25
N LEU A 175 1.41 1.04 1.85
CA LEU A 175 0.06 1.22 1.32
C LEU A 175 0.13 1.32 -0.21
N LEU A 176 -0.55 0.40 -0.91
CA LEU A 176 -0.59 0.33 -2.36
C LEU A 176 -2.02 0.56 -2.86
N ASP A 177 -2.19 1.47 -3.81
CA ASP A 177 -3.47 1.74 -4.45
C ASP A 177 -3.37 1.29 -5.90
N GLU A 178 -4.09 0.21 -6.25
CA GLU A 178 -4.12 -0.44 -7.56
C GLU A 178 -2.71 -0.73 -8.15
N PRO A 179 -1.84 -1.50 -7.45
CA PRO A 179 -0.46 -1.70 -7.88
C PRO A 179 -0.32 -2.49 -9.18
N ALA A 180 -1.35 -3.22 -9.61
CA ALA A 180 -1.37 -4.01 -10.84
C ALA A 180 -2.13 -3.32 -12.00
N ALA A 181 -2.60 -2.07 -11.80
CA ALA A 181 -3.37 -1.36 -12.80
C ALA A 181 -2.59 -1.19 -14.13
N GLY A 182 -3.24 -1.52 -15.25
CA GLY A 182 -2.64 -1.40 -16.59
C GLY A 182 -1.61 -2.47 -16.96
N MET A 183 -1.40 -3.47 -16.10
CA MET A 183 -0.49 -4.60 -16.36
C MET A 183 -1.17 -5.75 -17.11
N GLY A 184 -0.41 -6.47 -17.92
CA GLY A 184 -0.82 -7.74 -18.48
C GLY A 184 -0.78 -8.87 -17.43
N LYS A 185 -1.48 -9.99 -17.66
CA LYS A 185 -1.53 -11.13 -16.73
C LYS A 185 -0.16 -11.61 -16.23
N PRO A 186 0.89 -11.74 -17.08
CA PRO A 186 2.21 -12.17 -16.60
C PRO A 186 2.85 -11.15 -15.64
N GLU A 187 2.67 -9.84 -15.90
CA GLU A 187 3.20 -8.77 -15.04
C GLU A 187 2.45 -8.72 -13.72
N THR A 188 1.10 -8.84 -13.75
CA THR A 188 0.26 -8.93 -12.54
C THR A 188 0.69 -10.11 -11.67
N PHE A 189 0.89 -11.29 -12.27
CA PHE A 189 1.36 -12.47 -11.55
C PHE A 189 2.73 -12.23 -10.90
N LYS A 190 3.68 -11.66 -11.66
CA LYS A 190 5.02 -11.33 -11.15
C LYS A 190 4.95 -10.29 -10.02
N THR A 191 4.07 -9.29 -10.12
CA THR A 191 3.82 -8.32 -9.05
C THR A 191 3.34 -9.02 -7.78
N GLY A 192 2.47 -10.02 -7.90
CA GLY A 192 2.03 -10.83 -6.77
C GLY A 192 3.18 -11.55 -6.07
N GLU A 193 4.05 -12.21 -6.82
CA GLU A 193 5.22 -12.91 -6.26
C GLU A 193 6.18 -11.92 -5.58
N LEU A 194 6.41 -10.75 -6.17
CA LEU A 194 7.19 -9.67 -5.58
C LEU A 194 6.61 -9.21 -4.23
N LEU A 195 5.30 -9.00 -4.16
CA LEU A 195 4.66 -8.59 -2.90
C LEU A 195 4.72 -9.68 -1.83
N LYS A 196 4.68 -10.97 -2.20
CA LYS A 196 4.91 -12.09 -1.28
C LYS A 196 6.32 -12.08 -0.68
N GLU A 197 7.34 -11.71 -1.45
CA GLU A 197 8.70 -11.56 -0.93
C GLU A 197 8.81 -10.35 0.02
N ILE A 198 8.28 -9.20 -0.38
CA ILE A 198 8.26 -7.98 0.44
C ILE A 198 7.51 -8.20 1.77
N LYS A 199 6.41 -8.96 1.76
CA LYS A 199 5.61 -9.27 2.95
C LYS A 199 6.43 -9.90 4.07
N LYS A 200 7.51 -10.61 3.77
CA LYS A 200 8.37 -11.23 4.78
C LYS A 200 9.04 -10.21 5.72
N GLU A 201 9.16 -8.97 5.27
CA GLU A 201 9.87 -7.91 5.97
C GLU A 201 8.97 -6.75 6.40
N CYS A 202 7.82 -6.55 5.74
CA CYS A 202 6.86 -5.52 6.11
C CYS A 202 5.42 -5.94 5.82
N THR A 203 4.47 -5.26 6.41
CA THR A 203 3.04 -5.46 6.13
C THR A 203 2.63 -4.66 4.90
N ILE A 204 1.76 -5.22 4.08
CA ILE A 204 1.27 -4.56 2.87
C ILE A 204 -0.25 -4.42 2.97
N ILE A 205 -0.75 -3.20 2.75
CA ILE A 205 -2.19 -2.95 2.59
C ILE A 205 -2.41 -2.56 1.14
N VAL A 206 -3.32 -3.27 0.47
CA VAL A 206 -3.58 -3.11 -0.97
C VAL A 206 -5.05 -2.76 -1.18
N VAL A 207 -5.32 -1.74 -1.97
CA VAL A 207 -6.64 -1.51 -2.59
C VAL A 207 -6.59 -2.08 -3.99
N GLU A 208 -7.51 -2.97 -4.31
CA GLU A 208 -7.59 -3.62 -5.63
C GLU A 208 -9.02 -4.00 -6.00
N HIS A 209 -9.23 -4.23 -7.28
CA HIS A 209 -10.49 -4.71 -7.85
C HIS A 209 -10.30 -5.96 -8.73
N ASP A 210 -9.06 -6.34 -9.07
CA ASP A 210 -8.73 -7.60 -9.77
C ASP A 210 -8.76 -8.77 -8.79
N MET A 211 -9.84 -9.56 -8.86
CA MET A 211 -10.05 -10.68 -7.94
C MET A 211 -9.08 -11.83 -8.16
N ASP A 212 -8.50 -11.99 -9.37
CA ASP A 212 -7.51 -13.03 -9.62
C ASP A 212 -6.20 -12.67 -8.90
N PHE A 213 -5.82 -11.39 -8.91
CA PHE A 213 -4.68 -10.89 -8.16
C PHE A 213 -4.90 -11.01 -6.64
N VAL A 214 -6.09 -10.63 -6.14
CA VAL A 214 -6.44 -10.78 -4.72
C VAL A 214 -6.33 -12.25 -4.28
N LYS A 215 -6.91 -13.19 -5.05
CA LYS A 215 -6.85 -14.64 -4.76
C LYS A 215 -5.42 -15.18 -4.71
N GLN A 216 -4.53 -14.61 -5.53
CA GLN A 216 -3.14 -15.08 -5.62
C GLN A 216 -2.36 -14.80 -4.34
N ILE A 217 -2.58 -13.66 -3.65
CA ILE A 217 -1.66 -13.18 -2.62
C ILE A 217 -2.30 -12.71 -1.32
N ALA A 218 -3.62 -12.62 -1.20
CA ALA A 218 -4.28 -12.10 0.00
C ALA A 218 -4.12 -13.05 1.19
N ASP A 219 -3.71 -12.51 2.34
CA ASP A 219 -3.80 -13.20 3.64
C ASP A 219 -5.11 -12.85 4.36
N CYS A 220 -5.62 -11.64 4.13
CA CYS A 220 -6.87 -11.15 4.68
C CYS A 220 -7.53 -10.17 3.72
N VAL A 221 -8.83 -10.17 3.67
CA VAL A 221 -9.61 -9.28 2.82
C VAL A 221 -10.69 -8.59 3.65
N THR A 222 -10.76 -7.28 3.57
CA THR A 222 -11.89 -6.48 4.08
C THR A 222 -12.71 -5.96 2.90
N VAL A 223 -13.97 -6.34 2.85
CA VAL A 223 -14.93 -5.85 1.86
C VAL A 223 -15.57 -4.59 2.37
N LEU A 224 -15.42 -3.50 1.62
CA LEU A 224 -16.09 -2.22 1.87
C LEU A 224 -17.29 -2.06 0.92
N HIS A 225 -18.42 -1.62 1.47
CA HIS A 225 -19.60 -1.27 0.71
C HIS A 225 -20.31 -0.08 1.37
N GLU A 226 -20.58 0.97 0.59
CA GLU A 226 -21.24 2.21 1.05
C GLU A 226 -20.61 2.79 2.33
N GLY A 227 -19.28 2.79 2.39
CA GLY A 227 -18.53 3.34 3.52
C GLY A 227 -18.51 2.48 4.79
N LYS A 228 -18.98 1.24 4.74
CA LYS A 228 -19.00 0.31 5.86
C LYS A 228 -18.20 -0.95 5.55
N VAL A 229 -17.70 -1.63 6.59
CA VAL A 229 -17.18 -2.98 6.46
C VAL A 229 -18.35 -3.94 6.32
N LEU A 230 -18.44 -4.61 5.18
CA LEU A 230 -19.44 -5.64 4.93
C LEU A 230 -18.98 -6.98 5.51
N MET A 231 -17.72 -7.34 5.26
CA MET A 231 -17.10 -8.58 5.72
C MET A 231 -15.59 -8.42 5.83
N GLU A 232 -14.96 -9.15 6.76
CA GLU A 232 -13.51 -9.29 6.87
C GLU A 232 -13.18 -10.76 7.10
N GLY A 233 -12.21 -11.31 6.36
CA GLY A 233 -11.80 -12.70 6.52
C GLY A 233 -10.83 -13.19 5.45
N ASP A 234 -10.67 -14.51 5.39
CA ASP A 234 -9.95 -15.19 4.32
C ASP A 234 -10.68 -15.01 2.97
N ILE A 235 -9.91 -14.95 1.87
CA ILE A 235 -10.46 -14.69 0.54
C ILE A 235 -11.52 -15.74 0.13
N HIS A 236 -11.34 -17.00 0.49
CA HIS A 236 -12.30 -18.05 0.12
C HIS A 236 -13.62 -17.90 0.88
N GLN A 237 -13.55 -17.51 2.16
CA GLN A 237 -14.73 -17.20 2.97
C GLN A 237 -15.46 -15.99 2.44
N VAL A 238 -14.72 -14.92 2.10
CA VAL A 238 -15.27 -13.68 1.54
C VAL A 238 -15.99 -13.94 0.22
N LEU A 239 -15.42 -14.75 -0.68
CA LEU A 239 -16.01 -15.06 -1.97
C LEU A 239 -17.21 -16.02 -1.89
N ALA A 240 -17.30 -16.80 -0.83
CA ALA A 240 -18.42 -17.70 -0.60
C ALA A 240 -19.64 -17.01 0.06
N ASP A 241 -19.46 -15.80 0.58
CA ASP A 241 -20.54 -15.05 1.23
C ASP A 241 -21.54 -14.50 0.21
N GLU A 242 -22.83 -14.83 0.40
CA GLU A 242 -23.91 -14.44 -0.52
C GLU A 242 -24.09 -12.92 -0.60
N THR A 243 -23.87 -12.19 0.50
CA THR A 243 -24.00 -10.73 0.54
C THR A 243 -22.88 -10.07 -0.26
N VAL A 244 -21.65 -10.59 -0.13
CA VAL A 244 -20.51 -10.14 -0.93
C VAL A 244 -20.74 -10.41 -2.40
N GLN A 245 -21.22 -11.61 -2.76
CA GLN A 245 -21.55 -11.96 -4.14
C GLN A 245 -22.61 -11.03 -4.72
N ALA A 246 -23.67 -10.74 -3.98
CA ALA A 246 -24.74 -9.83 -4.42
C ALA A 246 -24.22 -8.41 -4.71
N VAL A 247 -23.30 -7.89 -3.89
CA VAL A 247 -22.66 -6.58 -4.09
C VAL A 247 -21.81 -6.54 -5.37
N TYR A 248 -21.13 -7.65 -5.71
CA TYR A 248 -20.31 -7.73 -6.92
C TYR A 248 -21.09 -8.12 -8.16
N LEU A 249 -22.06 -9.04 -8.06
CA LEU A 249 -22.88 -9.54 -9.18
C LEU A 249 -24.03 -8.59 -9.54
N GLY A 250 -24.62 -7.88 -8.56
CA GLY A 250 -25.73 -6.93 -8.78
C GLY A 250 -25.40 -5.77 -9.73
N ARG A 251 -24.11 -5.49 -9.98
CA ARG A 251 -23.65 -4.49 -10.95
C ARG A 251 -23.20 -5.07 -12.30
N GLY A 252 -23.07 -6.40 -12.42
CA GLY A 252 -22.74 -7.08 -13.68
C GLY A 252 -23.93 -7.20 -14.65
N GLY A 253 -25.15 -7.09 -14.14
CA GLY A 253 -26.37 -7.21 -14.94
C GLY A 253 -26.72 -5.97 -15.79
N GLU A 254 -26.20 -4.80 -15.45
CA GLU A 254 -26.56 -3.54 -16.15
C GLU A 254 -25.64 -3.16 -17.33
N ARG A 255 -24.59 -3.94 -17.63
CA ARG A 255 -23.66 -3.66 -18.74
C ARG A 255 -23.88 -4.47 -20.01
N ASN A 256 -24.91 -5.35 -20.06
CA ASN A 256 -25.26 -6.17 -21.24
C ASN A 256 -26.76 -6.06 -21.59
N ALA A 257 -27.34 -4.89 -21.48
CA ALA A 257 -28.67 -4.61 -22.04
C ALA A 257 -28.61 -3.38 -22.93
#